data_b9fffca934253df010dc6b6e9aba0856
#
_entry.id   b9fffca934253df010dc6b6e9aba0856
#
_cell.length_a   1.000
_cell.length_b   1.000
_cell.length_c   1.000
_cell.angle_alpha   90.00
_cell.angle_beta   90.00
_cell.angle_gamma   90.00
#
_symmetry.space_group_name_H-M   'P 1'
#
loop_
_entity.id
_entity.type
_entity.pdbx_description
1 polymer ?
#
loop_
_entity_poly.entity_id
_entity_poly.type
_entity_poly.pdbx_seq_one_letter_code
_entity_poly.pdbx_strand_id
1 'polypeptide(L)'
;RAHDGNCPIMLVMADEDTALYMSKERIQKMFKGSPVLSKLIIPEKFNQKEISLMNESFIALAWASSVAKLASRPIQVIIFDEVDKPGYSIATKEASAISLGIERTESYYNRKIGILSTPTLEEGNIYRELNSCDVIYDWHVPCPYCGQYQPLRWGAKYATGFDEGMYRGDDGKKHRLGAVVWEGGR
;
A
#
# COMPACT_ATOMS: atom_id res chain seq x y z
N ARG A 1 -3.59 5.39 -14.63
CA ARG A 1 -2.60 6.48 -14.82
C ARG A 1 -1.54 6.11 -15.85
N ALA A 2 -0.81 4.99 -15.70
CA ALA A 2 0.22 4.60 -16.68
C ALA A 2 -0.35 4.44 -18.12
N HIS A 3 -1.61 4.11 -18.25
CA HIS A 3 -2.30 4.02 -19.55
C HIS A 3 -2.64 5.39 -20.14
N ASP A 4 -2.93 6.37 -19.28
CA ASP A 4 -3.44 7.69 -19.72
C ASP A 4 -2.35 8.58 -20.33
N GLY A 5 -1.09 8.22 -20.17
CA GLY A 5 0.07 8.92 -20.74
C GLY A 5 0.65 10.02 -19.84
N ASN A 6 1.89 10.35 -20.13
CA ASN A 6 2.70 11.39 -19.46
C ASN A 6 2.54 11.42 -17.92
N CYS A 7 2.61 10.24 -17.28
CA CYS A 7 2.48 10.11 -15.84
C CYS A 7 3.76 9.52 -15.25
N PRO A 8 4.63 10.32 -14.66
CA PRO A 8 5.76 9.85 -13.88
C PRO A 8 5.29 9.16 -12.59
N ILE A 9 5.62 7.87 -12.45
CA ILE A 9 5.23 7.05 -11.29
C ILE A 9 6.50 6.58 -10.59
N MET A 10 6.53 6.59 -9.26
CA MET A 10 7.57 5.98 -8.46
C MET A 10 6.98 5.02 -7.44
N LEU A 11 7.55 3.82 -7.38
CA LEU A 11 7.28 2.85 -6.32
C LEU A 11 8.49 2.78 -5.41
N VAL A 12 8.29 2.99 -4.13
CA VAL A 12 9.34 2.98 -3.11
C VAL A 12 9.12 1.77 -2.20
N MET A 13 10.10 0.89 -2.14
CA MET A 13 10.12 -0.30 -1.30
C MET A 13 11.08 -0.13 -0.12
N ALA A 14 11.04 -1.04 0.84
CA ALA A 14 11.94 -1.00 1.99
C ALA A 14 13.42 -1.18 1.58
N ASP A 15 13.68 -2.07 0.62
CA ASP A 15 15.02 -2.43 0.16
C ASP A 15 15.09 -2.67 -1.36
N GLU A 16 16.32 -2.74 -1.89
CA GLU A 16 16.58 -2.91 -3.34
C GLU A 16 16.07 -4.26 -3.87
N ASP A 17 16.32 -5.33 -3.14
CA ASP A 17 15.97 -6.69 -3.61
C ASP A 17 14.43 -6.82 -3.74
N THR A 18 13.69 -6.32 -2.77
CA THR A 18 12.23 -6.26 -2.81
C THR A 18 11.73 -5.40 -3.98
N ALA A 19 12.37 -4.25 -4.24
CA ALA A 19 12.00 -3.38 -5.36
C ALA A 19 12.22 -4.07 -6.71
N LEU A 20 13.37 -4.72 -6.90
CA LEU A 20 13.69 -5.44 -8.14
C LEU A 20 12.81 -6.67 -8.34
N TYR A 21 12.52 -7.40 -7.26
CA TYR A 21 11.57 -8.53 -7.29
C TYR A 21 10.16 -8.07 -7.71
N MET A 22 9.63 -7.03 -7.07
CA MET A 22 8.32 -6.46 -7.41
C MET A 22 8.27 -6.03 -8.88
N SER A 23 9.30 -5.36 -9.36
CA SER A 23 9.41 -4.97 -10.77
C SER A 23 9.33 -6.18 -11.70
N LYS A 24 10.22 -7.15 -11.52
CA LYS A 24 10.36 -8.30 -12.41
C LYS A 24 9.17 -9.26 -12.33
N GLU A 25 8.80 -9.65 -11.11
CA GLU A 25 7.87 -10.75 -10.90
C GLU A 25 6.39 -10.31 -10.87
N ARG A 26 6.12 -9.04 -10.66
CA ARG A 26 4.76 -8.50 -10.61
C ARG A 26 4.49 -7.52 -11.74
N ILE A 27 5.17 -6.37 -11.76
CA ILE A 27 4.84 -5.28 -12.67
C ILE A 27 5.12 -5.68 -14.13
N GLN A 28 6.32 -6.19 -14.43
CA GLN A 28 6.64 -6.58 -15.80
C GLN A 28 5.75 -7.71 -16.32
N LYS A 29 5.42 -8.69 -15.47
CA LYS A 29 4.49 -9.77 -15.85
C LYS A 29 3.08 -9.24 -16.10
N MET A 30 2.60 -8.31 -15.28
CA MET A 30 1.31 -7.65 -15.48
C MET A 30 1.27 -6.91 -16.83
N PHE A 31 2.31 -6.14 -17.16
CA PHE A 31 2.38 -5.43 -18.44
C PHE A 31 2.38 -6.40 -19.63
N LYS A 32 3.19 -7.46 -19.57
CA LYS A 32 3.27 -8.47 -20.65
C LYS A 32 1.97 -9.26 -20.80
N GLY A 33 1.28 -9.55 -19.71
CA GLY A 33 0.03 -10.31 -19.70
C GLY A 33 -1.22 -9.50 -20.07
N SER A 34 -1.13 -8.17 -20.09
CA SER A 34 -2.27 -7.30 -20.41
C SER A 34 -2.29 -6.96 -21.90
N PRO A 35 -3.39 -7.25 -22.64
CA PRO A 35 -3.51 -6.89 -24.06
C PRO A 35 -3.42 -5.38 -24.34
N VAL A 36 -3.72 -4.56 -23.35
CA VAL A 36 -3.65 -3.09 -23.43
C VAL A 36 -2.25 -2.59 -23.08
N LEU A 37 -1.73 -2.99 -21.91
CA LEU A 37 -0.45 -2.49 -21.42
C LEU A 37 0.75 -3.01 -22.22
N SER A 38 0.66 -4.22 -22.78
CA SER A 38 1.73 -4.79 -23.60
C SER A 38 2.08 -3.94 -24.82
N LYS A 39 1.10 -3.23 -25.36
CA LYS A 39 1.29 -2.30 -26.50
C LYS A 39 2.08 -1.04 -26.14
N LEU A 40 2.23 -0.75 -24.86
CA LEU A 40 2.97 0.42 -24.39
C LEU A 40 4.44 0.10 -24.08
N ILE A 41 4.85 -1.16 -24.13
CA ILE A 41 6.21 -1.59 -23.79
C ILE A 41 7.19 -1.09 -24.87
N ILE A 42 8.27 -0.45 -24.40
CA ILE A 42 9.46 -0.15 -25.21
C ILE A 42 10.51 -1.18 -24.78
N PRO A 43 10.83 -2.20 -25.61
CA PRO A 43 11.68 -3.31 -25.20
C PRO A 43 13.04 -2.89 -24.62
N GLU A 44 13.70 -1.91 -25.22
CA GLU A 44 15.03 -1.41 -24.84
C GLU A 44 15.02 -0.63 -23.53
N LYS A 45 13.84 -0.13 -23.10
CA LYS A 45 13.63 0.66 -21.89
C LYS A 45 12.78 -0.06 -20.84
N PHE A 46 12.59 -1.35 -21.01
CA PHE A 46 11.78 -2.18 -20.12
C PHE A 46 12.69 -2.97 -19.17
N ASN A 47 13.30 -2.28 -18.22
CA ASN A 47 14.25 -2.85 -17.26
C ASN A 47 13.67 -2.91 -15.83
N GLN A 48 14.42 -3.53 -14.89
CA GLN A 48 13.93 -3.73 -13.53
C GLN A 48 13.91 -2.47 -12.68
N LYS A 49 14.79 -1.50 -12.97
CA LYS A 49 14.88 -0.25 -12.17
C LYS A 49 13.97 0.84 -12.70
N GLU A 50 13.64 0.76 -13.98
CA GLU A 50 12.76 1.72 -14.64
C GLU A 50 12.07 1.10 -15.84
N ILE A 51 10.81 1.34 -15.97
CA ILE A 51 9.96 0.93 -17.06
C ILE A 51 9.46 2.19 -17.77
N SER A 52 10.02 2.51 -18.92
CA SER A 52 9.53 3.60 -19.76
C SER A 52 8.51 3.08 -20.77
N LEU A 53 7.47 3.84 -21.02
CA LEU A 53 6.34 3.48 -21.86
C LEU A 53 6.23 4.39 -23.08
N MET A 54 5.62 3.89 -24.18
CA MET A 54 5.46 4.62 -25.44
C MET A 54 4.64 5.91 -25.31
N ASN A 55 3.80 6.02 -24.30
CA ASN A 55 2.97 7.19 -24.01
C ASN A 55 3.66 8.19 -23.04
N GLU A 56 4.98 8.22 -23.01
CA GLU A 56 5.81 9.10 -22.18
C GLU A 56 5.67 8.91 -20.67
N SER A 57 4.88 7.95 -20.23
CA SER A 57 4.85 7.54 -18.83
C SER A 57 6.08 6.72 -18.48
N PHE A 58 6.49 6.75 -17.22
CA PHE A 58 7.48 5.80 -16.71
C PHE A 58 7.12 5.35 -15.28
N ILE A 59 7.63 4.18 -14.92
CA ILE A 59 7.55 3.65 -13.55
C ILE A 59 8.98 3.44 -13.06
N ALA A 60 9.40 4.26 -12.11
CA ALA A 60 10.69 4.13 -11.44
C ALA A 60 10.56 3.29 -10.18
N LEU A 61 11.51 2.39 -9.96
CA LEU A 61 11.63 1.61 -8.73
C LEU A 61 12.73 2.24 -7.86
N ALA A 62 12.36 2.60 -6.65
CA ALA A 62 13.26 3.14 -5.64
C ALA A 62 13.16 2.33 -4.35
N TRP A 63 14.06 2.56 -3.42
CA TRP A 63 14.02 1.98 -2.08
C TRP A 63 14.43 3.00 -1.04
N ALA A 64 13.97 2.80 0.17
CA ALA A 64 14.01 3.80 1.24
C ALA A 64 15.43 4.31 1.57
N SER A 65 16.47 3.46 1.47
CA SER A 65 17.85 3.85 1.72
C SER A 65 18.54 4.57 0.55
N SER A 66 17.89 4.69 -0.62
CA SER A 66 18.47 5.32 -1.81
C SER A 66 18.04 6.78 -1.98
N VAL A 67 18.61 7.67 -1.16
CA VAL A 67 18.34 9.12 -1.20
C VAL A 67 18.49 9.69 -2.61
N ALA A 68 19.55 9.32 -3.32
CA ALA A 68 19.81 9.81 -4.68
C ALA A 68 18.67 9.47 -5.67
N LYS A 69 18.03 8.31 -5.55
CA LYS A 69 16.89 7.95 -6.39
C LYS A 69 15.62 8.69 -5.98
N LEU A 70 15.38 8.81 -4.68
CA LEU A 70 14.23 9.54 -4.16
C LEU A 70 14.28 11.03 -4.53
N ALA A 71 15.47 11.60 -4.65
CA ALA A 71 15.68 13.02 -4.96
C ALA A 71 15.87 13.32 -6.47
N SER A 72 15.78 12.32 -7.36
CA SER A 72 16.34 12.46 -8.73
C SER A 72 15.50 13.32 -9.70
N ARG A 73 14.17 13.29 -9.59
CA ARG A 73 13.29 13.93 -10.60
C ARG A 73 11.86 14.17 -10.11
N PRO A 74 11.10 15.07 -10.76
CA PRO A 74 9.69 15.27 -10.45
C PRO A 74 8.86 14.00 -10.72
N ILE A 75 7.92 13.69 -9.81
CA ILE A 75 7.05 12.52 -9.84
C ILE A 75 5.61 12.97 -9.62
N GLN A 76 4.69 12.48 -10.42
CA GLN A 76 3.26 12.78 -10.27
C GLN A 76 2.56 11.82 -9.29
N VAL A 77 2.92 10.54 -9.34
CA VAL A 77 2.36 9.51 -8.46
C VAL A 77 3.48 8.81 -7.73
N ILE A 78 3.47 8.84 -6.42
CA ILE A 78 4.41 8.10 -5.58
C ILE A 78 3.67 7.15 -4.66
N ILE A 79 4.18 5.93 -4.54
CA ILE A 79 3.61 4.91 -3.67
C ILE A 79 4.76 4.35 -2.81
N PHE A 80 4.61 4.46 -1.50
CA PHE A 80 5.50 3.86 -0.51
C PHE A 80 4.84 2.59 0.01
N ASP A 81 5.52 1.48 -0.12
CA ASP A 81 5.03 0.18 0.32
C ASP A 81 5.83 -0.34 1.52
N GLU A 82 5.12 -0.94 2.48
CA GLU A 82 5.71 -1.52 3.68
C GLU A 82 6.54 -0.51 4.52
N VAL A 83 5.99 0.71 4.75
CA VAL A 83 6.74 1.81 5.40
C VAL A 83 7.17 1.54 6.84
N ASP A 84 6.60 0.55 7.52
CA ASP A 84 7.03 0.13 8.86
C ASP A 84 8.17 -0.90 8.83
N LYS A 85 8.66 -1.30 7.65
CA LYS A 85 9.84 -2.16 7.52
C LYS A 85 11.13 -1.42 7.89
N PRO A 86 12.14 -2.14 8.40
CA PRO A 86 13.40 -1.54 8.86
C PRO A 86 14.12 -0.65 7.85
N GLY A 87 13.97 -0.90 6.54
CA GLY A 87 14.55 -0.08 5.48
C GLY A 87 14.17 1.41 5.56
N TYR A 88 12.96 1.73 6.02
CA TYR A 88 12.49 3.10 6.21
C TYR A 88 12.95 3.74 7.53
N SER A 89 13.43 2.93 8.47
CA SER A 89 13.93 3.40 9.77
C SER A 89 15.38 3.87 9.72
N ILE A 90 16.05 3.72 8.59
CA ILE A 90 17.43 4.18 8.40
C ILE A 90 17.40 5.70 8.36
N ALA A 91 17.82 6.31 9.47
CA ALA A 91 17.96 7.76 9.56
C ALA A 91 19.03 8.23 8.57
N THR A 92 18.61 8.90 7.51
CA THR A 92 19.53 9.68 6.69
C THR A 92 19.79 11.04 7.36
N LYS A 93 20.93 11.65 7.08
CA LYS A 93 21.27 12.96 7.65
C LYS A 93 20.35 14.09 7.17
N GLU A 94 19.56 13.85 6.13
CA GLU A 94 18.77 14.89 5.47
C GLU A 94 17.30 14.87 5.92
N ALA A 95 16.54 13.83 5.58
CA ALA A 95 15.12 13.70 5.90
C ALA A 95 14.68 12.25 5.80
N SER A 96 13.45 11.94 6.21
CA SER A 96 12.89 10.60 6.02
C SER A 96 12.71 10.30 4.53
N ALA A 97 12.80 9.01 4.16
CA ALA A 97 12.56 8.59 2.78
C ALA A 97 11.17 9.02 2.27
N ILE A 98 10.18 9.03 3.15
CA ILE A 98 8.81 9.47 2.85
C ILE A 98 8.81 10.96 2.51
N SER A 99 9.39 11.80 3.38
CA SER A 99 9.45 13.26 3.15
C SER A 99 10.17 13.61 1.85
N LEU A 100 11.35 13.00 1.61
CA LEU A 100 12.13 13.22 0.37
C LEU A 100 11.35 12.85 -0.89
N GLY A 101 10.62 11.74 -0.85
CA GLY A 101 9.81 11.33 -1.99
C GLY A 101 8.58 12.22 -2.20
N ILE A 102 7.92 12.66 -1.13
CA ILE A 102 6.78 13.59 -1.20
C ILE A 102 7.17 14.91 -1.85
N GLU A 103 8.32 15.50 -1.50
CA GLU A 103 8.83 16.73 -2.11
C GLU A 103 8.93 16.63 -3.65
N ARG A 104 9.21 15.45 -4.20
CA ARG A 104 9.28 15.28 -5.67
C ARG A 104 7.92 15.37 -6.35
N THR A 105 6.85 15.34 -5.60
CA THR A 105 5.48 15.45 -6.16
C THR A 105 4.98 16.90 -6.24
N GLU A 106 5.66 17.86 -5.65
CA GLU A 106 5.20 19.26 -5.53
C GLU A 106 4.98 19.95 -6.86
N SER A 107 5.73 19.57 -7.90
CA SER A 107 5.58 20.13 -9.25
C SER A 107 4.25 19.77 -9.94
N TYR A 108 3.47 18.84 -9.35
CA TYR A 108 2.22 18.38 -9.93
C TYR A 108 1.02 18.77 -9.05
N TYR A 109 0.14 19.62 -9.55
CA TYR A 109 -1.11 19.99 -8.85
C TYR A 109 -2.05 18.80 -8.62
N ASN A 110 -2.02 17.81 -9.52
CA ASN A 110 -2.82 16.58 -9.46
C ASN A 110 -2.03 15.38 -8.95
N ARG A 111 -1.03 15.64 -8.13
CA ARG A 111 -0.21 14.60 -7.49
C ARG A 111 -1.04 13.59 -6.70
N LYS A 112 -0.52 12.37 -6.60
CA LYS A 112 -1.07 11.32 -5.75
C LYS A 112 0.04 10.67 -4.94
N ILE A 113 -0.20 10.55 -3.65
CA ILE A 113 0.71 9.93 -2.70
C ILE A 113 -0.03 8.78 -2.05
N GLY A 114 0.53 7.58 -2.15
CA GLY A 114 0.04 6.39 -1.46
C GLY A 114 1.08 5.93 -0.45
N ILE A 115 0.65 5.68 0.79
CA ILE A 115 1.50 5.15 1.85
C ILE A 115 0.80 3.93 2.41
N LEU A 116 1.45 2.77 2.33
CA LEU A 116 0.88 1.49 2.69
C LEU A 116 1.82 0.75 3.64
N SER A 117 1.26 0.12 4.65
CA SER A 117 1.98 -0.81 5.51
C SER A 117 1.01 -1.62 6.35
N THR A 118 1.49 -2.77 6.82
CA THR A 118 0.89 -3.43 7.98
C THR A 118 1.43 -2.75 9.24
N PRO A 119 0.58 -2.18 10.11
CA PRO A 119 1.04 -1.54 11.34
C PRO A 119 1.78 -2.55 12.22
N THR A 120 2.97 -2.18 12.69
CA THR A 120 3.75 -3.02 13.61
C THR A 120 3.76 -2.47 15.03
N LEU A 121 3.90 -1.16 15.17
CA LEU A 121 3.96 -0.44 16.45
C LEU A 121 3.09 0.82 16.36
N GLU A 122 2.57 1.27 17.51
CA GLU A 122 1.79 2.52 17.61
C GLU A 122 2.60 3.77 17.24
N GLU A 123 3.94 3.71 17.33
CA GLU A 123 4.85 4.78 16.93
C GLU A 123 5.43 4.58 15.52
N GLY A 124 4.92 3.60 14.77
CA GLY A 124 5.36 3.28 13.41
C GLY A 124 5.11 4.42 12.41
N ASN A 125 5.78 4.34 11.26
CA ASN A 125 5.63 5.34 10.21
C ASN A 125 4.18 5.44 9.74
N ILE A 126 3.51 4.29 9.54
CA ILE A 126 2.11 4.28 9.05
C ILE A 126 1.15 4.95 10.05
N TYR A 127 1.35 4.76 11.36
CA TYR A 127 0.54 5.42 12.38
C TYR A 127 0.76 6.93 12.42
N ARG A 128 2.00 7.38 12.28
CA ARG A 128 2.32 8.82 12.20
C ARG A 128 1.65 9.47 11.00
N GLU A 129 1.74 8.84 9.83
CA GLU A 129 1.08 9.33 8.61
C GLU A 129 -0.45 9.32 8.74
N LEU A 130 -1.04 8.26 9.31
CA LEU A 130 -2.48 8.18 9.56
C LEU A 130 -2.97 9.30 10.49
N ASN A 131 -2.24 9.55 11.57
CA ASN A 131 -2.59 10.60 12.54
C ASN A 131 -2.39 12.03 11.99
N SER A 132 -1.66 12.19 10.90
CA SER A 132 -1.50 13.48 10.21
C SER A 132 -2.59 13.73 9.16
N CYS A 133 -3.45 12.75 8.88
CA CYS A 133 -4.53 12.90 7.92
C CYS A 133 -5.67 13.78 8.46
N ASP A 134 -6.20 14.67 7.64
CA ASP A 134 -7.36 15.50 7.98
C ASP A 134 -8.63 14.69 8.13
N VAL A 135 -8.74 13.56 7.43
CA VAL A 135 -9.92 12.70 7.42
C VAL A 135 -9.51 11.23 7.46
N ILE A 136 -10.15 10.47 8.34
CA ILE A 136 -9.98 9.02 8.46
C ILE A 136 -11.28 8.34 8.03
N TYR A 137 -11.19 7.38 7.13
CA TYR A 137 -12.33 6.57 6.67
C TYR A 137 -12.19 5.14 7.17
N ASP A 138 -13.27 4.61 7.73
CA ASP A 138 -13.42 3.21 8.06
C ASP A 138 -14.25 2.50 6.98
N TRP A 139 -13.84 1.29 6.64
CA TRP A 139 -14.61 0.46 5.72
C TRP A 139 -15.81 -0.15 6.44
N HIS A 140 -17.02 0.17 5.96
CA HIS A 140 -18.26 -0.39 6.48
C HIS A 140 -18.95 -1.24 5.41
N VAL A 141 -19.52 -2.37 5.83
CA VAL A 141 -20.32 -3.25 4.98
C VAL A 141 -21.73 -3.39 5.53
N PRO A 142 -22.75 -3.54 4.67
CA PRO A 142 -24.10 -3.78 5.15
C PRO A 142 -24.21 -5.19 5.74
N CYS A 143 -24.88 -5.30 6.88
CA CYS A 143 -25.24 -6.58 7.45
C CYS A 143 -26.17 -7.34 6.49
N PRO A 144 -25.89 -8.61 6.14
CA PRO A 144 -26.72 -9.38 5.20
C PRO A 144 -28.13 -9.66 5.72
N TYR A 145 -28.37 -9.54 7.03
CA TYR A 145 -29.66 -9.83 7.66
C TYR A 145 -30.55 -8.57 7.82
N CYS A 146 -29.99 -7.48 8.29
CA CYS A 146 -30.76 -6.26 8.59
C CYS A 146 -30.38 -5.04 7.74
N GLY A 147 -29.35 -5.13 6.91
CA GLY A 147 -28.88 -4.04 6.06
C GLY A 147 -28.12 -2.92 6.79
N GLN A 148 -28.02 -2.95 8.11
CA GLN A 148 -27.31 -1.93 8.86
C GLN A 148 -25.81 -1.98 8.55
N TYR A 149 -25.21 -0.83 8.27
CA TYR A 149 -23.78 -0.71 8.02
C TYR A 149 -22.97 -0.90 9.30
N GLN A 150 -21.94 -1.72 9.22
CA GLN A 150 -21.04 -2.06 10.32
C GLN A 150 -19.59 -2.17 9.85
N PRO A 151 -18.58 -1.80 10.67
CA PRO A 151 -17.19 -2.00 10.33
C PRO A 151 -16.86 -3.50 10.36
N LEU A 152 -16.06 -3.95 9.39
CA LEU A 152 -15.47 -5.30 9.44
C LEU A 152 -14.33 -5.30 10.46
N ARG A 153 -14.51 -6.03 11.54
CA ARG A 153 -13.50 -6.17 12.58
C ARG A 153 -13.06 -7.63 12.69
N TRP A 154 -11.75 -7.82 12.69
CA TRP A 154 -11.15 -9.14 12.92
C TRP A 154 -11.04 -9.39 14.42
N GLY A 155 -11.66 -10.45 14.86
CA GLY A 155 -11.62 -10.89 16.23
C GLY A 155 -12.82 -10.46 17.06
N ALA A 156 -13.26 -11.40 17.84
CA ALA A 156 -14.49 -11.31 18.62
C ALA A 156 -14.44 -10.38 19.82
N LYS A 157 -13.25 -9.92 20.24
CA LYS A 157 -13.14 -8.93 21.32
C LYS A 157 -13.85 -7.60 21.02
N TYR A 158 -14.22 -7.39 19.75
CA TYR A 158 -14.96 -6.20 19.32
C TYR A 158 -16.47 -6.46 19.14
N ALA A 159 -16.93 -7.71 19.31
CA ALA A 159 -18.34 -8.02 19.25
C ALA A 159 -19.01 -7.55 20.55
N THR A 160 -20.05 -6.73 20.44
CA THR A 160 -20.83 -6.29 21.60
C THR A 160 -21.46 -7.48 22.31
N GLY A 161 -21.29 -7.56 23.63
CA GLY A 161 -21.87 -8.62 24.48
C GLY A 161 -20.94 -9.82 24.71
N PHE A 162 -19.69 -9.77 24.21
CA PHE A 162 -18.71 -10.84 24.47
C PHE A 162 -17.49 -10.30 25.21
N ASP A 163 -17.21 -10.86 26.37
CA ASP A 163 -16.00 -10.58 27.12
C ASP A 163 -14.79 -11.17 26.42
N GLU A 164 -13.78 -10.33 26.14
CA GLU A 164 -12.48 -10.72 25.58
C GLU A 164 -12.52 -11.60 24.30
N GLY A 165 -13.56 -11.48 23.51
CA GLY A 165 -13.71 -12.28 22.30
C GLY A 165 -14.05 -13.74 22.55
N MET A 166 -14.67 -14.02 23.66
CA MET A 166 -15.19 -15.34 24.01
C MET A 166 -16.71 -15.35 24.01
N TYR A 167 -17.29 -16.43 23.55
CA TYR A 167 -18.73 -16.69 23.71
C TYR A 167 -18.95 -18.02 24.42
N ARG A 168 -20.11 -18.20 25.02
CA ARG A 168 -20.50 -19.47 25.60
C ARG A 168 -21.35 -20.22 24.56
N GLY A 169 -20.82 -21.35 24.04
CA GLY A 169 -21.55 -22.20 23.13
C GLY A 169 -22.69 -22.97 23.78
N ASP A 170 -23.49 -23.65 22.97
CA ASP A 170 -24.61 -24.50 23.44
C ASP A 170 -24.12 -25.70 24.31
N ASP A 171 -22.84 -26.04 24.19
CA ASP A 171 -22.15 -27.01 25.05
C ASP A 171 -21.79 -26.46 26.43
N GLY A 172 -22.14 -25.21 26.73
CA GLY A 172 -21.84 -24.53 28.00
C GLY A 172 -20.37 -24.10 28.16
N LYS A 173 -19.50 -24.37 27.18
CA LYS A 173 -18.08 -24.00 27.23
C LYS A 173 -17.84 -22.61 26.64
N LYS A 174 -16.76 -21.98 27.09
CA LYS A 174 -16.28 -20.73 26.49
C LYS A 174 -15.48 -21.06 25.24
N HIS A 175 -15.91 -20.55 24.11
CA HIS A 175 -15.23 -20.66 22.83
C HIS A 175 -14.68 -19.31 22.42
N ARG A 176 -13.46 -19.32 21.83
CA ARG A 176 -12.89 -18.12 21.24
C ARG A 176 -13.54 -17.90 19.86
N LEU A 177 -14.17 -16.75 19.66
CA LEU A 177 -14.63 -16.39 18.34
C LEU A 177 -13.43 -16.19 17.42
N GLY A 178 -13.38 -16.92 16.33
CA GLY A 178 -12.44 -16.66 15.24
C GLY A 178 -12.71 -15.32 14.57
N ALA A 179 -11.81 -14.92 13.70
CA ALA A 179 -11.90 -13.65 12.98
C ALA A 179 -13.18 -13.52 12.12
N VAL A 180 -13.69 -14.62 11.59
CA VAL A 180 -14.97 -14.71 10.88
C VAL A 180 -15.63 -16.02 11.29
N VAL A 181 -16.75 -15.94 11.99
CA VAL A 181 -17.57 -17.11 12.25
C VAL A 181 -18.61 -17.17 11.16
N TRP A 182 -18.43 -18.10 10.23
CA TRP A 182 -19.45 -18.51 9.29
C TRP A 182 -20.11 -19.77 9.81
N GLU A 183 -21.24 -19.64 10.45
CA GLU A 183 -22.11 -20.79 10.65
C GLU A 183 -22.88 -21.06 9.37
N GLY A 184 -22.61 -22.21 8.77
CA GLY A 184 -23.14 -22.57 7.48
C GLY A 184 -24.65 -22.40 7.39
N GLY A 185 -25.06 -21.50 6.52
CA GLY A 185 -26.40 -21.48 5.97
C GLY A 185 -27.53 -20.92 6.82
N ARG A 186 -27.26 -20.07 7.80
CA ARG A 186 -28.33 -19.22 8.40
C ARG A 186 -27.87 -17.81 8.58
#